data_89ec29f4d53029ee65bd890e32cbce14
#
_entry.id   89ec29f4d53029ee65bd890e32cbce14
#
_cell.length_a   1.000
_cell.length_b   1.000
_cell.length_c   1.000
_cell.angle_alpha   90.00
_cell.angle_beta   90.00
_cell.angle_gamma   90.00
#
_symmetry.space_group_name_H-M   'P 1'
#
loop_
_entity.id
_entity.type
_entity.pdbx_description
1 polymer ?
#
loop_
_entity_poly.entity_id
_entity_poly.type
_entity_poly.pdbx_seq_one_letter_code
_entity_poly.pdbx_strand_id
1 'polypeptide(L)'
;MDRIKTTFFIAIFLSLASVGVFAQETPLKIAFLTDLHYSEGSVSVSDISRCVRDVNSLPDLDFVLIGGDVTDFGTDEEIEAVKSMLDSLRYSYYIVAGNHDAKWSESGCDTFGKVFGYDHFDFTRKGWRFIGCNCGPDMRMAPALLPKESMDWLGSLEGGQKTVFINHYPQDTSVLNYFDVTRELKRIGTRFLIGGHWHSNHAMEYDGLPGVLCRSTLSARKNPGYTIIKLWDDHVTVSERRLYGSTPITFEPWYSKDLKAVESGEEYDSEGLPSGYPWMRYDVNEDASMKGITQVWKFQEDSNIASGFAAWKDKAWYATTSGTVCCVSLKDGSRIWSETFGGRIFSTPVYCDGILVFGCADGFIYALDAKRGSVIWCRKASKSVLASPVVMDGKVFVGSSDGIFRCLSLKDGDTVWEYPQVEGFVECRPYVDEDQVVFGTWANKLYSLDPDDGSLQWVWKCAKTSRMYSPAAVWPVKSHGKIFIAVPDRCLYVLDAVTGEELKRFDKTCRESVGISPDGETVYCKSMWHTLTAIDAKSLTIKWQVETGTGYDISPTSIASAGDLVIMPTDKGNIVAFDTFGSKLWAWKFSPALVNPMTTWRSSEGQFLLVSTMDGTVALLRIGNN
;
A
#
# COMPACT_ATOMS: atom_id res chain seq x y z
N MET A 1 -56.13 -40.79 -86.78
CA MET A 1 -54.70 -40.58 -87.02
C MET A 1 -54.36 -39.24 -86.36
N ASP A 2 -54.05 -39.25 -85.06
CA ASP A 2 -53.80 -38.06 -84.29
C ASP A 2 -52.45 -38.19 -83.64
N ARG A 3 -51.63 -37.18 -83.86
CA ARG A 3 -50.28 -37.04 -83.31
C ARG A 3 -50.38 -36.37 -81.92
N ILE A 4 -50.02 -37.13 -80.91
CA ILE A 4 -49.86 -36.59 -79.55
C ILE A 4 -48.48 -35.89 -79.49
N LYS A 5 -48.47 -34.58 -79.22
CA LYS A 5 -47.28 -33.82 -78.91
C LYS A 5 -47.05 -33.90 -77.41
N THR A 6 -45.97 -34.54 -77.01
CA THR A 6 -45.49 -34.54 -75.61
C THR A 6 -44.59 -33.37 -75.39
N THR A 7 -44.99 -32.42 -74.49
CA THR A 7 -44.21 -31.27 -74.09
C THR A 7 -43.45 -31.60 -72.79
N PHE A 8 -42.11 -31.66 -72.84
CA PHE A 8 -41.26 -31.83 -71.68
C PHE A 8 -41.11 -30.48 -70.99
N PHE A 9 -41.52 -30.36 -69.70
CA PHE A 9 -41.18 -29.26 -68.78
C PHE A 9 -39.88 -29.61 -68.08
N ILE A 10 -38.84 -28.85 -68.32
CA ILE A 10 -37.59 -28.86 -67.56
C ILE A 10 -37.77 -27.88 -66.40
N ALA A 11 -37.92 -28.38 -65.20
CA ALA A 11 -37.88 -27.61 -63.96
C ALA A 11 -36.41 -27.39 -63.57
N ILE A 12 -35.90 -26.16 -63.73
CA ILE A 12 -34.60 -25.77 -63.22
C ILE A 12 -34.77 -25.40 -61.75
N PHE A 13 -34.26 -26.25 -60.87
CA PHE A 13 -34.08 -25.92 -59.45
C PHE A 13 -32.87 -25.00 -59.28
N LEU A 14 -33.09 -23.72 -59.14
CA LEU A 14 -32.08 -22.75 -58.63
C LEU A 14 -31.97 -22.92 -57.11
N SER A 15 -30.98 -23.68 -56.62
CA SER A 15 -30.57 -23.68 -55.22
C SER A 15 -29.88 -22.33 -54.92
N LEU A 16 -30.62 -21.42 -54.30
CA LEU A 16 -30.04 -20.24 -53.63
C LEU A 16 -29.26 -20.73 -52.42
N ALA A 17 -27.95 -20.96 -52.58
CA ALA A 17 -27.04 -21.04 -51.44
C ALA A 17 -26.92 -19.61 -50.86
N SER A 18 -27.65 -19.37 -49.75
CA SER A 18 -27.41 -18.18 -48.93
C SER A 18 -26.01 -18.34 -48.32
N VAL A 19 -25.03 -17.74 -48.97
CA VAL A 19 -23.74 -17.47 -48.33
C VAL A 19 -24.03 -16.41 -47.25
N GLY A 20 -24.23 -16.92 -46.01
CA GLY A 20 -24.23 -16.01 -44.86
C GLY A 20 -22.89 -15.33 -44.80
N VAL A 21 -22.85 -14.07 -45.20
CA VAL A 21 -21.74 -13.18 -44.87
C VAL A 21 -21.81 -13.00 -43.37
N PHE A 22 -21.09 -13.85 -42.64
CA PHE A 22 -20.79 -13.55 -41.22
C PHE A 22 -20.03 -12.25 -41.24
N ALA A 23 -20.70 -11.15 -40.87
CA ALA A 23 -20.01 -9.91 -40.58
C ALA A 23 -18.92 -10.24 -39.58
N GLN A 24 -17.67 -10.09 -39.96
CA GLN A 24 -16.54 -10.33 -39.08
C GLN A 24 -16.71 -9.34 -37.91
N GLU A 25 -16.99 -9.85 -36.72
CA GLU A 25 -17.19 -9.01 -35.54
C GLU A 25 -15.96 -8.13 -35.35
N THR A 26 -16.19 -6.82 -35.32
CA THR A 26 -15.10 -5.85 -35.10
C THR A 26 -14.75 -5.85 -33.62
N PRO A 27 -13.53 -6.23 -33.25
CA PRO A 27 -13.14 -6.27 -31.84
C PRO A 27 -13.16 -4.88 -31.19
N LEU A 28 -13.33 -4.87 -29.88
CA LEU A 28 -12.87 -3.73 -29.09
C LEU A 28 -11.35 -3.61 -29.24
N LYS A 29 -10.86 -2.42 -29.55
CA LYS A 29 -9.43 -2.15 -29.66
C LYS A 29 -9.01 -1.12 -28.62
N ILE A 30 -8.17 -1.55 -27.70
CA ILE A 30 -7.80 -0.82 -26.49
C ILE A 30 -6.29 -0.60 -26.51
N ALA A 31 -5.84 0.60 -26.21
CA ALA A 31 -4.44 0.85 -25.84
C ALA A 31 -4.31 0.77 -24.31
N PHE A 32 -3.35 -0.01 -23.82
CA PHE A 32 -3.04 -0.14 -22.42
C PHE A 32 -1.62 0.36 -22.13
N LEU A 33 -1.53 1.43 -21.35
CA LEU A 33 -0.29 2.04 -20.88
C LEU A 33 -0.18 1.80 -19.37
N THR A 34 1.00 1.42 -18.90
CA THR A 34 1.24 1.17 -17.47
C THR A 34 2.69 1.47 -17.11
N ASP A 35 2.96 1.65 -15.84
CA ASP A 35 4.31 1.88 -15.33
C ASP A 35 4.99 3.05 -16.07
N LEU A 36 4.31 4.19 -16.06
CA LEU A 36 4.73 5.44 -16.72
C LEU A 36 5.90 6.10 -15.98
N HIS A 37 5.92 5.96 -14.64
CA HIS A 37 6.96 6.50 -13.76
C HIS A 37 7.40 7.90 -14.15
N TYR A 38 6.43 8.79 -14.29
CA TYR A 38 6.72 10.19 -14.58
C TYR A 38 7.61 10.76 -13.49
N SER A 39 8.69 11.40 -13.91
CA SER A 39 9.54 12.21 -13.03
C SER A 39 10.08 13.37 -13.84
N GLU A 40 9.96 14.58 -13.32
CA GLU A 40 10.38 15.78 -14.02
C GLU A 40 11.86 15.73 -14.38
N GLY A 41 12.19 16.17 -15.60
CA GLY A 41 13.57 16.17 -16.11
C GLY A 41 14.13 14.78 -16.49
N SER A 42 13.37 13.72 -16.29
CA SER A 42 13.76 12.35 -16.67
C SER A 42 13.35 12.00 -18.11
N VAL A 43 13.84 10.85 -18.60
CA VAL A 43 13.48 10.31 -19.91
C VAL A 43 11.99 9.93 -19.98
N SER A 44 11.33 9.69 -18.84
CA SER A 44 9.92 9.29 -18.81
C SER A 44 9.01 10.33 -19.43
N VAL A 45 9.27 11.62 -19.24
CA VAL A 45 8.52 12.73 -19.85
C VAL A 45 8.47 12.60 -21.37
N SER A 46 9.62 12.33 -21.98
CA SER A 46 9.72 12.16 -23.44
C SER A 46 9.04 10.87 -23.92
N ASP A 47 9.19 9.78 -23.17
CA ASP A 47 8.63 8.48 -23.52
C ASP A 47 7.09 8.50 -23.46
N ILE A 48 6.53 9.06 -22.40
CA ILE A 48 5.07 9.23 -22.25
C ILE A 48 4.53 10.10 -23.38
N SER A 49 5.16 11.27 -23.64
CA SER A 49 4.74 12.17 -24.72
C SER A 49 4.76 11.50 -26.08
N ARG A 50 5.74 10.64 -26.36
CA ARG A 50 5.83 9.87 -27.61
C ARG A 50 4.71 8.84 -27.71
N CYS A 51 4.45 8.09 -26.64
CA CYS A 51 3.38 7.11 -26.59
C CYS A 51 2.00 7.77 -26.75
N VAL A 52 1.73 8.88 -26.07
CA VAL A 52 0.47 9.64 -26.20
C VAL A 52 0.26 10.14 -27.64
N ARG A 53 1.29 10.69 -28.29
CA ARG A 53 1.21 11.11 -29.70
C ARG A 53 0.94 9.92 -30.63
N ASP A 54 1.57 8.79 -30.42
CA ASP A 54 1.37 7.59 -31.22
C ASP A 54 -0.03 7.00 -31.04
N VAL A 55 -0.53 6.93 -29.79
CA VAL A 55 -1.92 6.56 -29.49
C VAL A 55 -2.89 7.46 -30.23
N ASN A 56 -2.66 8.77 -30.20
CA ASN A 56 -3.50 9.74 -30.92
C ASN A 56 -3.45 9.58 -32.44
N SER A 57 -2.41 8.96 -33.00
CA SER A 57 -2.31 8.70 -34.45
C SER A 57 -3.11 7.46 -34.90
N LEU A 58 -3.45 6.56 -33.99
CA LEU A 58 -4.21 5.35 -34.32
C LEU A 58 -5.68 5.72 -34.62
N PRO A 59 -6.25 5.30 -35.75
CA PRO A 59 -7.57 5.80 -36.16
C PRO A 59 -8.75 5.14 -35.46
N ASP A 60 -8.57 3.97 -34.89
CA ASP A 60 -9.63 3.00 -34.58
C ASP A 60 -9.57 2.42 -33.16
N LEU A 61 -9.04 3.15 -32.18
CA LEU A 61 -9.14 2.78 -30.78
C LEU A 61 -10.53 3.09 -30.22
N ASP A 62 -11.04 2.24 -29.36
CA ASP A 62 -12.29 2.50 -28.63
C ASP A 62 -12.03 3.39 -27.41
N PHE A 63 -10.98 3.12 -26.64
CA PHE A 63 -10.53 3.89 -25.48
C PHE A 63 -9.12 3.49 -25.04
N VAL A 64 -8.62 4.13 -23.99
CA VAL A 64 -7.31 3.88 -23.39
C VAL A 64 -7.48 3.42 -21.94
N LEU A 65 -6.69 2.45 -21.51
CA LEU A 65 -6.57 2.05 -20.11
C LEU A 65 -5.18 2.40 -19.58
N ILE A 66 -5.13 2.92 -18.36
CA ILE A 66 -3.88 3.28 -17.68
C ILE A 66 -3.76 2.40 -16.42
N GLY A 67 -2.74 1.56 -16.40
CA GLY A 67 -2.58 0.46 -15.46
C GLY A 67 -1.81 0.79 -14.17
N GLY A 68 -1.69 2.06 -13.78
CA GLY A 68 -1.00 2.48 -12.56
C GLY A 68 0.50 2.71 -12.70
N ASP A 69 1.14 3.07 -11.59
CA ASP A 69 2.51 3.57 -11.51
C ASP A 69 2.75 4.70 -12.52
N VAL A 70 1.85 5.69 -12.47
CA VAL A 70 1.91 6.81 -13.40
C VAL A 70 2.96 7.84 -12.97
N THR A 71 3.27 7.90 -11.68
CA THR A 71 4.32 8.73 -11.07
C THR A 71 5.52 7.87 -10.65
N ASP A 72 6.68 8.49 -10.42
CA ASP A 72 7.85 7.80 -9.87
C ASP A 72 7.89 7.90 -8.34
N PHE A 73 7.38 9.00 -7.76
CA PHE A 73 7.42 9.26 -6.32
C PHE A 73 6.07 9.64 -5.69
N GLY A 74 4.99 9.68 -6.46
CA GLY A 74 3.66 9.99 -5.96
C GLY A 74 3.52 11.39 -5.38
N THR A 75 4.29 12.36 -5.89
CA THR A 75 4.14 13.75 -5.49
C THR A 75 2.92 14.38 -6.17
N ASP A 76 2.35 15.41 -5.55
CA ASP A 76 1.18 16.11 -6.10
C ASP A 76 1.51 16.70 -7.47
N GLU A 77 2.71 17.27 -7.63
CA GLU A 77 3.21 17.86 -8.88
C GLU A 77 3.35 16.80 -9.98
N GLU A 78 3.85 15.60 -9.65
CA GLU A 78 3.94 14.49 -10.63
C GLU A 78 2.55 14.03 -11.07
N ILE A 79 1.59 13.91 -10.15
CA ILE A 79 0.21 13.50 -10.46
C ILE A 79 -0.45 14.53 -11.38
N GLU A 80 -0.34 15.82 -11.08
CA GLU A 80 -0.90 16.90 -11.90
C GLU A 80 -0.24 16.96 -13.28
N ALA A 81 1.07 16.80 -13.37
CA ALA A 81 1.80 16.79 -14.62
C ALA A 81 1.38 15.61 -15.52
N VAL A 82 1.28 14.41 -14.97
CA VAL A 82 0.80 13.22 -15.70
C VAL A 82 -0.64 13.42 -16.17
N LYS A 83 -1.51 13.96 -15.31
CA LYS A 83 -2.91 14.28 -15.69
C LYS A 83 -2.94 15.18 -16.91
N SER A 84 -2.14 16.25 -16.91
CA SER A 84 -2.04 17.18 -18.06
C SER A 84 -1.58 16.48 -19.33
N MET A 85 -0.64 15.54 -19.24
CA MET A 85 -0.17 14.76 -20.39
C MET A 85 -1.25 13.80 -20.90
N LEU A 86 -1.95 13.10 -20.02
CA LEU A 86 -3.02 12.15 -20.37
C LEU A 86 -4.25 12.85 -20.92
N ASP A 87 -4.57 14.06 -20.48
CA ASP A 87 -5.66 14.88 -21.02
C ASP A 87 -5.43 15.31 -22.47
N SER A 88 -4.20 15.19 -23.00
CA SER A 88 -3.92 15.38 -24.42
C SER A 88 -4.29 14.18 -25.30
N LEU A 89 -4.73 13.05 -24.71
CA LEU A 89 -5.30 11.92 -25.45
C LEU A 89 -6.62 12.33 -26.11
N ARG A 90 -6.78 11.99 -27.38
CA ARG A 90 -8.04 12.21 -28.10
C ARG A 90 -9.12 11.18 -27.77
N TYR A 91 -8.73 10.07 -27.10
CA TYR A 91 -9.61 9.00 -26.65
C TYR A 91 -9.92 9.16 -25.18
N SER A 92 -11.11 8.77 -24.76
CA SER A 92 -11.41 8.61 -23.34
C SER A 92 -10.42 7.64 -22.71
N TYR A 93 -9.94 7.93 -21.51
CA TYR A 93 -9.09 7.03 -20.77
C TYR A 93 -9.66 6.74 -19.38
N TYR A 94 -9.31 5.57 -18.85
CA TYR A 94 -9.66 5.11 -17.50
C TYR A 94 -8.38 4.65 -16.81
N ILE A 95 -8.21 5.01 -15.56
CA ILE A 95 -6.96 4.87 -14.83
C ILE A 95 -7.15 4.22 -13.47
N VAL A 96 -6.21 3.40 -13.05
CA VAL A 96 -6.06 2.91 -11.67
C VAL A 96 -4.72 3.39 -11.11
N ALA A 97 -4.64 3.56 -9.79
CA ALA A 97 -3.38 3.86 -9.12
C ALA A 97 -2.50 2.61 -9.02
N GLY A 98 -1.18 2.78 -9.10
CA GLY A 98 -0.20 1.77 -8.78
C GLY A 98 0.45 2.01 -7.41
N ASN A 99 1.49 1.24 -7.08
CA ASN A 99 2.15 1.39 -5.78
C ASN A 99 2.97 2.68 -5.65
N HIS A 100 3.48 3.21 -6.74
CA HIS A 100 4.16 4.51 -6.71
C HIS A 100 3.18 5.66 -6.46
N ASP A 101 1.95 5.53 -6.93
CA ASP A 101 0.90 6.54 -6.77
C ASP A 101 0.19 6.46 -5.41
N ALA A 102 0.15 5.27 -4.80
CA ALA A 102 -0.56 5.02 -3.55
C ALA A 102 0.37 4.99 -2.34
N LYS A 103 1.29 4.00 -2.27
CA LYS A 103 2.07 3.76 -1.06
C LYS A 103 3.28 4.67 -0.90
N TRP A 104 3.75 5.30 -1.98
CA TRP A 104 4.84 6.27 -1.96
C TRP A 104 4.34 7.71 -2.10
N SER A 105 3.05 7.88 -2.10
CA SER A 105 2.39 9.17 -2.26
C SER A 105 2.61 10.09 -1.06
N GLU A 106 2.92 11.35 -1.33
CA GLU A 106 3.00 12.38 -0.30
C GLU A 106 1.64 12.81 0.27
N SER A 107 0.55 12.38 -0.37
CA SER A 107 -0.84 12.62 0.08
C SER A 107 -1.56 11.34 0.52
N GLY A 108 -0.87 10.18 0.52
CA GLY A 108 -1.52 8.89 0.78
C GLY A 108 -2.57 8.53 -0.28
N CYS A 109 -2.33 8.87 -1.54
CA CYS A 109 -3.24 8.69 -2.69
C CYS A 109 -4.46 9.64 -2.73
N ASP A 110 -4.61 10.56 -1.79
CA ASP A 110 -5.74 11.51 -1.78
C ASP A 110 -5.71 12.44 -3.00
N THR A 111 -4.54 12.94 -3.39
CA THR A 111 -4.38 13.80 -4.57
C THR A 111 -4.70 13.05 -5.86
N PHE A 112 -4.34 11.78 -5.97
CA PHE A 112 -4.71 10.95 -7.12
C PHE A 112 -6.24 10.92 -7.32
N GLY A 113 -6.98 10.58 -6.27
CA GLY A 113 -8.44 10.55 -6.30
C GLY A 113 -9.06 11.91 -6.64
N LYS A 114 -8.52 13.01 -6.09
CA LYS A 114 -8.98 14.38 -6.37
C LYS A 114 -8.72 14.80 -7.82
N VAL A 115 -7.53 14.51 -8.35
CA VAL A 115 -7.08 14.92 -9.69
C VAL A 115 -7.76 14.13 -10.80
N PHE A 116 -7.90 12.80 -10.64
CA PHE A 116 -8.59 11.96 -11.62
C PHE A 116 -10.11 11.85 -11.39
N GLY A 117 -10.59 12.24 -10.20
CA GLY A 117 -12.01 12.31 -9.86
C GLY A 117 -12.61 10.99 -9.38
N TYR A 118 -11.82 9.92 -9.29
CA TYR A 118 -12.24 8.60 -8.80
C TYR A 118 -11.02 7.75 -8.40
N ASP A 119 -11.23 6.72 -7.60
CA ASP A 119 -10.27 5.68 -7.25
C ASP A 119 -10.66 4.28 -7.78
N HIS A 120 -11.87 4.15 -8.33
CA HIS A 120 -12.38 2.97 -9.03
C HIS A 120 -13.30 3.40 -10.17
N PHE A 121 -13.44 2.54 -11.20
CA PHE A 121 -14.34 2.77 -12.32
C PHE A 121 -15.12 1.52 -12.71
N ASP A 122 -16.30 1.73 -13.30
CA ASP A 122 -17.19 0.73 -13.85
C ASP A 122 -17.89 1.29 -15.09
N PHE A 123 -17.67 0.69 -16.24
CA PHE A 123 -18.37 1.08 -17.46
C PHE A 123 -18.53 -0.10 -18.43
N THR A 124 -19.49 0.01 -19.34
CA THR A 124 -19.73 -1.00 -20.36
C THR A 124 -19.43 -0.47 -21.77
N ARG A 125 -18.75 -1.27 -22.59
CA ARG A 125 -18.47 -0.96 -24.00
C ARG A 125 -18.61 -2.20 -24.87
N LYS A 126 -19.42 -2.14 -25.92
CA LYS A 126 -19.67 -3.24 -26.87
C LYS A 126 -19.92 -4.60 -26.18
N GLY A 127 -20.78 -4.63 -25.16
CA GLY A 127 -21.15 -5.85 -24.43
C GLY A 127 -20.16 -6.35 -23.38
N TRP A 128 -19.01 -5.71 -23.20
CA TRP A 128 -18.05 -5.97 -22.14
C TRP A 128 -18.12 -4.91 -21.05
N ARG A 129 -18.10 -5.33 -19.81
CA ARG A 129 -17.94 -4.46 -18.64
C ARG A 129 -16.46 -4.35 -18.30
N PHE A 130 -16.01 -3.16 -17.97
CA PHE A 130 -14.65 -2.86 -17.52
C PHE A 130 -14.72 -2.29 -16.12
N ILE A 131 -14.06 -2.96 -15.19
CA ILE A 131 -13.95 -2.49 -13.81
C ILE A 131 -12.48 -2.37 -13.44
N GLY A 132 -12.14 -1.36 -12.66
CA GLY A 132 -10.79 -1.17 -12.15
C GLY A 132 -10.82 -0.48 -10.80
N CYS A 133 -9.89 -0.81 -9.92
CA CYS A 133 -9.78 -0.16 -8.62
C CYS A 133 -8.33 -0.08 -8.15
N ASN A 134 -8.09 0.79 -7.18
CA ASN A 134 -6.83 0.88 -6.48
C ASN A 134 -6.57 -0.40 -5.67
N CYS A 135 -5.39 -0.97 -5.81
CA CYS A 135 -4.88 -2.09 -5.02
C CYS A 135 -3.61 -1.75 -4.25
N GLY A 136 -3.20 -0.49 -4.31
CA GLY A 136 -2.07 0.00 -3.54
C GLY A 136 -2.39 -0.08 -2.06
N PRO A 137 -1.43 -0.52 -1.22
CA PRO A 137 -1.63 -0.43 0.20
C PRO A 137 -1.76 1.03 0.59
N ASP A 138 -2.52 1.26 1.62
CA ASP A 138 -2.44 2.49 2.36
C ASP A 138 -0.97 2.71 2.74
N MET A 139 -0.53 3.92 2.53
CA MET A 139 0.82 4.40 2.63
C MET A 139 1.67 3.70 3.70
N ARG A 140 2.49 2.77 3.30
CA ARG A 140 3.64 2.15 3.98
C ARG A 140 4.33 1.22 3.00
N MET A 141 5.52 0.77 3.32
CA MET A 141 6.27 -0.21 2.51
C MET A 141 5.66 -1.63 2.57
N ALA A 142 4.35 -1.72 2.70
CA ALA A 142 3.58 -2.95 2.83
C ALA A 142 3.35 -3.65 1.48
N PRO A 143 3.01 -4.95 1.49
CA PRO A 143 2.41 -5.62 0.34
C PRO A 143 1.11 -4.95 -0.11
N ALA A 144 0.71 -5.15 -1.35
CA ALA A 144 -0.58 -4.68 -1.84
C ALA A 144 -1.73 -5.32 -1.06
N LEU A 145 -2.79 -4.55 -0.90
CA LEU A 145 -4.07 -4.97 -0.33
C LEU A 145 -5.16 -4.18 -1.04
N LEU A 146 -6.19 -4.82 -1.58
CA LEU A 146 -7.38 -4.08 -1.97
C LEU A 146 -8.01 -3.49 -0.72
N PRO A 147 -8.13 -2.13 -0.64
CA PRO A 147 -8.77 -1.50 0.50
C PRO A 147 -10.19 -1.99 0.72
N LYS A 148 -10.67 -1.91 1.95
CA LYS A 148 -12.00 -2.40 2.30
C LYS A 148 -13.10 -1.69 1.50
N GLU A 149 -12.96 -0.40 1.25
CA GLU A 149 -13.88 0.38 0.42
C GLU A 149 -13.96 -0.19 -1.02
N SER A 150 -12.82 -0.61 -1.59
CA SER A 150 -12.77 -1.27 -2.91
C SER A 150 -13.39 -2.66 -2.86
N MET A 151 -13.20 -3.42 -1.78
CA MET A 151 -13.82 -4.74 -1.60
C MET A 151 -15.34 -4.62 -1.43
N ASP A 152 -15.83 -3.67 -0.63
CA ASP A 152 -17.26 -3.40 -0.44
C ASP A 152 -17.91 -2.95 -1.76
N TRP A 153 -17.20 -2.10 -2.53
CA TRP A 153 -17.64 -1.72 -3.86
C TRP A 153 -17.74 -2.93 -4.80
N LEU A 154 -16.69 -3.78 -4.89
CA LEU A 154 -16.74 -5.01 -5.69
C LEU A 154 -17.90 -5.91 -5.26
N GLY A 155 -18.12 -6.07 -3.94
CA GLY A 155 -19.22 -6.83 -3.37
C GLY A 155 -20.60 -6.31 -3.75
N SER A 156 -20.74 -5.00 -3.98
CA SER A 156 -22.00 -4.34 -4.40
C SER A 156 -22.31 -4.51 -5.88
N LEU A 157 -21.34 -4.90 -6.71
CA LEU A 157 -21.54 -5.01 -8.15
C LEU A 157 -22.41 -6.22 -8.51
N GLU A 158 -23.34 -6.02 -9.43
CA GLU A 158 -24.13 -7.12 -9.98
C GLU A 158 -23.28 -8.04 -10.85
N GLY A 159 -23.55 -9.34 -10.76
CA GLY A 159 -22.89 -10.38 -11.55
C GLY A 159 -23.54 -10.61 -12.92
N GLY A 160 -22.95 -11.54 -13.71
CA GLY A 160 -23.52 -12.06 -14.94
C GLY A 160 -23.08 -11.35 -16.23
N GLN A 161 -22.35 -10.24 -16.15
CA GLN A 161 -21.78 -9.59 -17.33
C GLN A 161 -20.36 -10.11 -17.63
N LYS A 162 -20.01 -10.19 -18.91
CA LYS A 162 -18.63 -10.45 -19.33
C LYS A 162 -17.77 -9.28 -18.87
N THR A 163 -16.88 -9.50 -17.91
CA THR A 163 -16.12 -8.44 -17.25
C THR A 163 -14.63 -8.59 -17.49
N VAL A 164 -13.95 -7.46 -17.71
CA VAL A 164 -12.49 -7.31 -17.65
C VAL A 164 -12.15 -6.52 -16.40
N PHE A 165 -11.24 -7.04 -15.60
CA PHE A 165 -10.75 -6.38 -14.40
C PHE A 165 -9.37 -5.78 -14.62
N ILE A 166 -9.20 -4.55 -14.21
CA ILE A 166 -7.94 -3.78 -14.32
C ILE A 166 -7.45 -3.46 -12.92
N ASN A 167 -6.23 -3.84 -12.65
CA ASN A 167 -5.54 -3.54 -11.41
C ASN A 167 -4.04 -3.42 -11.72
N HIS A 168 -3.26 -2.77 -10.87
CA HIS A 168 -1.84 -2.59 -11.13
C HIS A 168 -1.03 -3.86 -10.83
N TYR A 169 -1.24 -4.46 -9.65
CA TYR A 169 -0.52 -5.65 -9.22
C TYR A 169 -1.02 -6.94 -9.88
N PRO A 170 -0.18 -7.99 -9.99
CA PRO A 170 -0.67 -9.34 -10.26
C PRO A 170 -1.64 -9.78 -9.16
N GLN A 171 -2.74 -10.44 -9.54
CA GLN A 171 -3.78 -10.89 -8.62
C GLN A 171 -3.38 -12.22 -7.98
N ASP A 172 -2.20 -12.26 -7.35
CA ASP A 172 -1.60 -13.41 -6.68
C ASP A 172 -1.14 -13.04 -5.26
N THR A 173 -0.22 -13.78 -4.69
CA THR A 173 0.37 -13.54 -3.36
C THR A 173 1.02 -12.17 -3.18
N SER A 174 1.15 -11.37 -4.23
CA SER A 174 1.56 -9.97 -4.17
C SER A 174 0.49 -9.06 -3.55
N VAL A 175 -0.76 -9.52 -3.55
CA VAL A 175 -1.92 -8.84 -2.94
C VAL A 175 -2.42 -9.64 -1.75
N LEU A 176 -2.38 -9.10 -0.54
CA LEU A 176 -2.64 -9.86 0.69
C LEU A 176 -4.01 -10.54 0.74
N ASN A 177 -5.05 -9.88 0.23
CA ASN A 177 -6.41 -10.41 0.17
C ASN A 177 -6.82 -10.90 -1.23
N TYR A 178 -5.86 -11.37 -2.05
CA TYR A 178 -6.12 -11.75 -3.43
C TYR A 178 -7.19 -12.83 -3.60
N PHE A 179 -7.31 -13.74 -2.65
CA PHE A 179 -8.30 -14.81 -2.70
C PHE A 179 -9.73 -14.28 -2.55
N ASP A 180 -9.99 -13.30 -1.65
CA ASP A 180 -11.28 -12.65 -1.53
C ASP A 180 -11.61 -11.86 -2.79
N VAL A 181 -10.62 -11.12 -3.32
CA VAL A 181 -10.76 -10.40 -4.59
C VAL A 181 -11.09 -11.36 -5.73
N THR A 182 -10.37 -12.46 -5.87
CA THR A 182 -10.59 -13.44 -6.93
C THR A 182 -11.98 -14.07 -6.83
N ARG A 183 -12.45 -14.37 -5.60
CA ARG A 183 -13.81 -14.85 -5.36
C ARG A 183 -14.86 -13.85 -5.85
N GLU A 184 -14.72 -12.57 -5.50
CA GLU A 184 -15.63 -11.52 -5.96
C GLU A 184 -15.58 -11.32 -7.48
N LEU A 185 -14.39 -11.36 -8.08
CA LEU A 185 -14.23 -11.27 -9.52
C LEU A 185 -14.94 -12.40 -10.27
N LYS A 186 -14.86 -13.63 -9.77
CA LYS A 186 -15.61 -14.76 -10.33
C LYS A 186 -17.12 -14.57 -10.20
N ARG A 187 -17.59 -14.10 -9.03
CA ARG A 187 -19.01 -13.78 -8.78
C ARG A 187 -19.56 -12.73 -9.75
N ILE A 188 -18.77 -11.70 -10.05
CA ILE A 188 -19.14 -10.62 -10.99
C ILE A 188 -19.21 -11.12 -12.43
N GLY A 189 -18.48 -12.19 -12.79
CA GLY A 189 -18.40 -12.73 -14.14
C GLY A 189 -17.16 -12.28 -14.90
N THR A 190 -16.09 -11.97 -14.17
CA THR A 190 -14.79 -11.61 -14.76
C THR A 190 -14.26 -12.76 -15.62
N ARG A 191 -13.74 -12.43 -16.80
CA ARG A 191 -13.18 -13.38 -17.75
C ARG A 191 -11.73 -13.09 -18.12
N PHE A 192 -11.24 -11.87 -17.81
CA PHE A 192 -9.89 -11.47 -18.13
C PHE A 192 -9.38 -10.42 -17.15
N LEU A 193 -8.10 -10.51 -16.78
CA LEU A 193 -7.40 -9.56 -15.92
C LEU A 193 -6.26 -8.89 -16.65
N ILE A 194 -6.04 -7.59 -16.40
CA ILE A 194 -4.97 -6.81 -17.01
C ILE A 194 -4.25 -6.03 -15.91
N GLY A 195 -2.91 -6.17 -15.86
CA GLY A 195 -2.07 -5.48 -14.89
C GLY A 195 -0.73 -5.00 -15.44
N GLY A 196 0.02 -4.32 -14.58
CA GLY A 196 1.37 -3.81 -14.83
C GLY A 196 2.41 -4.36 -13.85
N HIS A 197 3.11 -3.47 -13.13
CA HIS A 197 3.98 -3.73 -11.99
C HIS A 197 5.31 -4.45 -12.28
N TRP A 198 5.32 -5.48 -13.13
CA TRP A 198 6.57 -6.21 -13.44
C TRP A 198 7.34 -5.61 -14.61
N HIS A 199 6.84 -4.55 -15.23
CA HIS A 199 7.43 -3.85 -16.38
C HIS A 199 7.71 -4.76 -17.58
N SER A 200 7.10 -5.93 -17.65
CA SER A 200 7.34 -6.95 -18.68
C SER A 200 6.10 -7.77 -18.97
N ASN A 201 6.01 -8.28 -20.20
CA ASN A 201 4.86 -9.06 -20.64
C ASN A 201 4.89 -10.47 -20.04
N HIS A 202 3.81 -10.84 -19.34
CA HIS A 202 3.61 -12.19 -18.77
C HIS A 202 2.17 -12.61 -18.96
N ALA A 203 1.98 -13.86 -19.41
CA ALA A 203 0.70 -14.53 -19.33
C ALA A 203 0.53 -15.09 -17.93
N MET A 204 -0.60 -14.83 -17.31
CA MET A 204 -0.91 -15.24 -15.95
C MET A 204 -2.21 -16.03 -15.91
N GLU A 205 -2.37 -16.82 -14.86
CA GLU A 205 -3.63 -17.46 -14.51
C GLU A 205 -3.82 -17.30 -12.98
N TYR A 206 -4.97 -16.75 -12.61
CA TYR A 206 -5.29 -16.42 -11.24
C TYR A 206 -6.50 -17.24 -10.82
N ASP A 207 -6.24 -18.45 -10.32
CA ASP A 207 -7.29 -19.38 -9.91
C ASP A 207 -8.33 -19.62 -11.02
N GLY A 208 -7.83 -19.99 -12.20
CA GLY A 208 -8.64 -20.24 -13.40
C GLY A 208 -9.04 -18.98 -14.17
N LEU A 209 -8.84 -17.77 -13.64
CA LEU A 209 -9.05 -16.52 -14.37
C LEU A 209 -7.81 -16.18 -15.20
N PRO A 210 -7.90 -16.15 -16.55
CA PRO A 210 -6.78 -15.78 -17.38
C PRO A 210 -6.49 -14.28 -17.27
N GLY A 211 -5.20 -13.92 -17.33
CA GLY A 211 -4.78 -12.53 -17.27
C GLY A 211 -3.43 -12.29 -17.90
N VAL A 212 -3.06 -11.02 -17.96
CA VAL A 212 -1.75 -10.58 -18.44
C VAL A 212 -1.20 -9.47 -17.57
N LEU A 213 0.11 -9.51 -17.36
CA LEU A 213 0.87 -8.34 -16.97
C LEU A 213 1.54 -7.78 -18.22
N CYS A 214 1.56 -6.47 -18.34
CA CYS A 214 2.06 -5.78 -19.52
C CYS A 214 3.35 -5.03 -19.24
N ARG A 215 4.09 -4.78 -20.30
CA ARG A 215 5.32 -4.02 -20.23
C ARG A 215 5.10 -2.58 -19.77
N SER A 216 6.11 -2.00 -19.10
CA SER A 216 6.18 -0.56 -18.85
C SER A 216 6.21 0.26 -20.17
N THR A 217 5.65 1.46 -20.10
CA THR A 217 5.68 2.43 -21.19
C THR A 217 7.09 2.94 -21.49
N LEU A 218 8.02 2.83 -20.54
CA LEU A 218 9.35 3.44 -20.60
C LEU A 218 10.34 2.74 -21.55
N SER A 219 11.30 3.52 -22.04
CA SER A 219 12.39 3.07 -22.91
C SER A 219 13.49 2.26 -22.21
N ALA A 220 13.51 2.20 -20.89
CA ALA A 220 14.47 1.41 -20.11
C ALA A 220 14.53 -0.08 -20.51
N ARG A 221 13.52 -0.57 -21.23
CA ARG A 221 13.42 -1.90 -21.86
C ARG A 221 13.65 -1.84 -23.38
N LYS A 222 14.50 -0.95 -23.88
CA LYS A 222 14.99 -0.74 -25.25
C LYS A 222 14.27 0.35 -26.07
N ASN A 223 12.97 0.50 -25.98
CA ASN A 223 12.19 1.56 -26.66
C ASN A 223 10.90 1.81 -25.91
N PRO A 224 10.38 3.02 -25.83
CA PRO A 224 9.07 3.27 -25.27
C PRO A 224 7.99 2.55 -26.07
N GLY A 225 6.91 2.24 -25.43
CA GLY A 225 5.81 1.54 -26.08
C GLY A 225 4.70 1.18 -25.10
N TYR A 226 3.71 0.47 -25.61
CA TYR A 226 2.53 0.10 -24.87
C TYR A 226 1.89 -1.16 -25.45
N THR A 227 0.80 -1.61 -24.85
CA THR A 227 0.10 -2.81 -25.25
C THR A 227 -1.15 -2.45 -26.08
N ILE A 228 -1.42 -3.20 -27.15
CA ILE A 228 -2.68 -3.19 -27.90
C ILE A 228 -3.44 -4.46 -27.56
N ILE A 229 -4.65 -4.29 -27.04
CA ILE A 229 -5.57 -5.37 -26.72
C ILE A 229 -6.70 -5.33 -27.74
N LYS A 230 -6.99 -6.48 -28.35
CA LYS A 230 -8.19 -6.69 -29.16
C LYS A 230 -9.06 -7.72 -28.46
N LEU A 231 -10.29 -7.33 -28.16
CA LEU A 231 -11.24 -8.13 -27.41
C LEU A 231 -12.47 -8.37 -28.29
N TRP A 232 -12.73 -9.64 -28.60
CA TRP A 232 -13.94 -10.13 -29.26
C TRP A 232 -14.94 -10.65 -28.24
N ASP A 233 -16.04 -11.18 -28.70
CA ASP A 233 -17.08 -11.71 -27.80
C ASP A 233 -16.62 -12.90 -26.94
N ASP A 234 -15.72 -13.71 -27.45
CA ASP A 234 -15.28 -14.99 -26.91
C ASP A 234 -13.77 -15.16 -26.75
N HIS A 235 -12.95 -14.24 -27.24
CA HIS A 235 -11.50 -14.33 -27.14
C HIS A 235 -10.81 -12.97 -27.07
N VAL A 236 -9.54 -13.00 -26.66
CA VAL A 236 -8.67 -11.82 -26.56
C VAL A 236 -7.35 -12.09 -27.26
N THR A 237 -6.78 -11.06 -27.87
CA THR A 237 -5.37 -11.03 -28.30
C THR A 237 -4.65 -9.82 -27.72
N VAL A 238 -3.39 -10.02 -27.34
CA VAL A 238 -2.55 -8.98 -26.71
C VAL A 238 -1.26 -8.86 -27.50
N SER A 239 -1.01 -7.66 -28.04
CA SER A 239 0.14 -7.34 -28.87
C SER A 239 0.95 -6.23 -28.21
N GLU A 240 2.24 -6.22 -28.46
CA GLU A 240 3.11 -5.12 -28.07
C GLU A 240 3.25 -4.11 -29.20
N ARG A 241 3.22 -2.80 -28.86
CA ARG A 241 3.54 -1.72 -29.78
C ARG A 241 4.77 -0.96 -29.26
N ARG A 242 5.84 -0.89 -30.08
CA ARG A 242 7.10 -0.19 -29.76
C ARG A 242 7.38 0.95 -30.71
N LEU A 243 8.00 2.01 -30.18
CA LEU A 243 8.31 3.22 -30.92
C LEU A 243 9.81 3.29 -31.25
N TYR A 244 10.18 2.76 -32.42
CA TYR A 244 11.56 2.81 -32.92
C TYR A 244 11.83 4.13 -33.62
N GLY A 245 12.40 5.11 -32.90
CA GLY A 245 12.56 6.47 -33.45
C GLY A 245 11.21 7.05 -33.86
N SER A 246 11.02 7.32 -35.14
CA SER A 246 9.77 7.80 -35.75
C SER A 246 8.88 6.69 -36.31
N THR A 247 9.30 5.42 -36.23
CA THR A 247 8.58 4.28 -36.81
C THR A 247 7.97 3.39 -35.73
N PRO A 248 6.68 3.52 -35.43
CA PRO A 248 6.00 2.63 -34.51
C PRO A 248 5.70 1.28 -35.18
N ILE A 249 5.92 0.19 -34.45
CA ILE A 249 5.67 -1.19 -34.88
C ILE A 249 4.75 -1.87 -33.87
N THR A 250 3.63 -2.42 -34.36
CA THR A 250 2.81 -3.35 -33.59
C THR A 250 3.23 -4.77 -33.98
N PHE A 251 3.65 -5.55 -32.99
CA PHE A 251 4.06 -6.93 -33.20
C PHE A 251 2.84 -7.85 -33.30
N GLU A 252 3.05 -9.07 -33.81
CA GLU A 252 2.05 -10.13 -33.72
C GLU A 252 1.69 -10.39 -32.25
N PRO A 253 0.48 -10.88 -31.98
CA PRO A 253 0.06 -11.16 -30.60
C PRO A 253 1.02 -12.12 -29.89
N TRP A 254 1.50 -11.73 -28.75
CA TRP A 254 2.28 -12.58 -27.86
C TRP A 254 1.38 -13.42 -26.92
N TYR A 255 0.11 -13.04 -26.79
CA TYR A 255 -0.90 -13.76 -26.03
C TYR A 255 -2.22 -13.81 -26.82
N SER A 256 -2.86 -14.97 -26.79
CA SER A 256 -4.19 -15.20 -27.34
C SER A 256 -4.91 -16.24 -26.50
N LYS A 257 -6.14 -15.98 -26.10
CA LYS A 257 -6.91 -16.87 -25.21
C LYS A 257 -8.40 -16.76 -25.49
N ASP A 258 -9.09 -17.92 -25.51
CA ASP A 258 -10.54 -17.98 -25.47
C ASP A 258 -11.02 -17.63 -24.06
N LEU A 259 -12.01 -16.74 -23.97
CA LEU A 259 -12.54 -16.21 -22.73
C LEU A 259 -13.87 -16.86 -22.37
N LYS A 260 -13.81 -17.85 -21.49
CA LYS A 260 -15.00 -18.56 -20.98
C LYS A 260 -15.38 -18.01 -19.61
N ALA A 261 -16.63 -18.24 -19.21
CA ALA A 261 -17.02 -18.02 -17.82
C ALA A 261 -16.22 -18.97 -16.91
N VAL A 262 -15.69 -18.44 -15.82
CA VAL A 262 -14.98 -19.22 -14.81
C VAL A 262 -15.94 -19.42 -13.65
N GLU A 263 -16.27 -20.69 -13.37
CA GLU A 263 -17.08 -21.02 -12.20
C GLU A 263 -16.19 -21.08 -10.96
N SER A 264 -16.72 -20.65 -9.83
CA SER A 264 -16.04 -20.81 -8.56
C SER A 264 -16.11 -22.29 -8.18
N GLY A 265 -15.02 -23.01 -8.34
CA GLY A 265 -14.89 -24.44 -7.99
C GLY A 265 -14.09 -24.69 -6.72
N GLU A 266 -13.75 -23.68 -5.95
CA GLU A 266 -12.90 -23.84 -4.79
C GLU A 266 -13.67 -24.21 -3.53
N GLU A 267 -13.16 -25.23 -2.83
CA GLU A 267 -13.51 -25.50 -1.45
C GLU A 267 -12.72 -24.54 -0.54
N TYR A 268 -13.47 -23.78 0.23
CA TYR A 268 -12.92 -22.92 1.29
C TYR A 268 -12.90 -23.73 2.59
N ASP A 269 -11.83 -23.58 3.37
CA ASP A 269 -11.77 -24.17 4.71
C ASP A 269 -12.70 -23.46 5.69
N SER A 270 -12.75 -23.94 6.94
CA SER A 270 -13.58 -23.36 8.01
C SER A 270 -13.24 -21.91 8.35
N GLU A 271 -12.10 -21.40 7.91
CA GLU A 271 -11.68 -20.01 8.06
C GLU A 271 -12.02 -19.16 6.83
N GLY A 272 -12.67 -19.72 5.80
CA GLY A 272 -12.98 -19.06 4.55
C GLY A 272 -11.78 -18.88 3.64
N LEU A 273 -10.70 -19.64 3.84
CA LEU A 273 -9.50 -19.62 3.01
C LEU A 273 -9.54 -20.74 1.99
N PRO A 274 -9.07 -20.52 0.75
CA PRO A 274 -8.93 -21.58 -0.23
C PRO A 274 -8.02 -22.69 0.31
N SER A 275 -8.46 -23.93 0.13
CA SER A 275 -7.65 -25.09 0.51
C SER A 275 -6.35 -25.09 -0.30
N GLY A 276 -5.20 -25.07 0.36
CA GLY A 276 -3.91 -25.07 -0.32
C GLY A 276 -3.16 -23.73 -0.39
N TYR A 277 -3.62 -22.71 0.31
CA TYR A 277 -2.85 -21.47 0.48
C TYR A 277 -1.77 -21.58 1.59
N PRO A 278 -0.59 -22.17 1.31
CA PRO A 278 0.40 -22.48 2.35
C PRO A 278 1.01 -21.21 2.95
N TRP A 279 1.04 -20.12 2.19
CA TRP A 279 1.62 -18.85 2.66
C TRP A 279 0.70 -18.06 3.61
N MET A 280 -0.60 -18.35 3.63
CA MET A 280 -1.55 -17.83 4.63
C MET A 280 -1.53 -18.67 5.91
N ARG A 281 -1.11 -19.90 5.78
CA ARG A 281 -0.89 -20.83 6.88
C ARG A 281 0.57 -20.77 7.28
N TYR A 282 0.98 -19.75 7.97
CA TYR A 282 2.21 -19.90 8.72
C TYR A 282 2.04 -21.10 9.64
N ASP A 283 3.08 -21.93 9.74
CA ASP A 283 3.27 -22.82 10.90
C ASP A 283 3.42 -21.95 12.16
N VAL A 284 2.36 -21.27 12.49
CA VAL A 284 2.11 -20.82 13.84
C VAL A 284 1.95 -22.12 14.56
N ASN A 285 2.95 -22.48 15.34
CA ASN A 285 2.92 -23.66 16.15
C ASN A 285 1.72 -23.49 17.11
N GLU A 286 0.55 -24.00 16.75
CA GLU A 286 -0.68 -23.96 17.56
C GLU A 286 -0.44 -24.68 18.89
N ASP A 287 0.54 -25.59 18.93
CA ASP A 287 1.06 -26.25 20.10
C ASP A 287 2.00 -25.42 20.97
N ALA A 288 2.52 -24.32 20.51
CA ALA A 288 2.95 -23.32 21.46
C ALA A 288 1.67 -22.90 22.18
N SER A 289 1.15 -23.83 23.01
CA SER A 289 0.03 -23.61 23.90
C SER A 289 0.14 -22.16 24.30
N MET A 290 -0.84 -21.33 23.93
CA MET A 290 -0.84 -19.88 24.07
C MET A 290 -0.73 -19.48 25.54
N LYS A 291 0.25 -20.09 26.20
CA LYS A 291 0.67 -19.80 27.54
C LYS A 291 1.29 -18.42 27.51
N GLY A 292 0.56 -17.49 28.05
CA GLY A 292 0.98 -16.11 28.14
C GLY A 292 0.33 -15.17 27.13
N ILE A 293 -0.68 -15.59 26.37
CA ILE A 293 -1.50 -14.69 25.55
C ILE A 293 -2.98 -15.06 25.68
N THR A 294 -3.83 -14.04 25.87
CA THR A 294 -5.28 -14.19 25.94
C THR A 294 -5.93 -13.02 25.21
N GLN A 295 -6.80 -13.30 24.26
CA GLN A 295 -7.62 -12.28 23.61
C GLN A 295 -8.68 -11.78 24.60
N VAL A 296 -8.64 -10.48 24.93
CA VAL A 296 -9.66 -9.85 25.76
C VAL A 296 -10.89 -9.54 24.92
N TRP A 297 -10.69 -8.90 23.79
CA TRP A 297 -11.71 -8.65 22.78
C TRP A 297 -11.05 -8.48 21.40
N LYS A 298 -11.85 -8.68 20.34
CA LYS A 298 -11.48 -8.47 18.94
C LYS A 298 -12.72 -8.03 18.16
N PHE A 299 -12.55 -7.10 17.22
CA PHE A 299 -13.61 -6.70 16.27
C PHE A 299 -12.99 -6.27 14.94
N GLN A 300 -13.87 -6.09 13.94
CA GLN A 300 -13.53 -5.64 12.61
C GLN A 300 -14.10 -4.24 12.37
N GLU A 301 -13.28 -3.29 11.92
CA GLU A 301 -13.72 -1.98 11.45
C GLU A 301 -14.28 -2.06 10.03
N ASP A 302 -15.12 -1.06 9.69
CA ASP A 302 -15.66 -0.90 8.34
C ASP A 302 -14.70 -0.21 7.36
N SER A 303 -13.49 0.11 7.79
CA SER A 303 -12.43 0.74 7.00
C SER A 303 -11.07 0.17 7.38
N ASN A 304 -10.10 0.35 6.51
CA ASN A 304 -8.72 -0.02 6.78
C ASN A 304 -8.14 0.84 7.92
N ILE A 305 -7.12 0.32 8.58
CA ILE A 305 -6.35 1.03 9.60
C ILE A 305 -4.88 1.02 9.19
N ALA A 306 -4.25 2.21 9.14
CA ALA A 306 -2.83 2.36 8.86
C ALA A 306 -2.08 3.05 10.02
N SER A 307 -2.76 3.31 11.13
CA SER A 307 -2.23 3.93 12.34
C SER A 307 -2.06 2.93 13.49
N GLY A 308 -1.21 3.28 14.45
CA GLY A 308 -1.18 2.65 15.77
C GLY A 308 -2.21 3.28 16.71
N PHE A 309 -2.01 3.06 18.03
CA PHE A 309 -2.92 3.51 19.09
C PHE A 309 -2.26 4.50 20.02
N ALA A 310 -3.07 5.46 20.51
CA ALA A 310 -2.87 6.08 21.80
C ALA A 310 -3.72 5.33 22.84
N ALA A 311 -3.22 5.16 24.07
CA ALA A 311 -3.96 4.51 25.15
C ALA A 311 -3.71 5.23 26.47
N TRP A 312 -4.76 5.43 27.26
CA TRP A 312 -4.68 6.01 28.60
C TRP A 312 -5.84 5.55 29.47
N LYS A 313 -5.52 5.05 30.67
CA LYS A 313 -6.49 4.51 31.65
C LYS A 313 -7.35 3.40 31.03
N ASP A 314 -8.65 3.68 30.82
CA ASP A 314 -9.67 2.77 30.34
C ASP A 314 -10.01 2.95 28.86
N LYS A 315 -9.25 3.78 28.12
CA LYS A 315 -9.52 4.16 26.73
C LYS A 315 -8.36 3.96 25.81
N ALA A 316 -8.68 3.69 24.54
CA ALA A 316 -7.74 3.76 23.43
C ALA A 316 -8.33 4.57 22.27
N TRP A 317 -7.42 5.17 21.49
CA TRP A 317 -7.75 5.95 20.30
C TRP A 317 -6.90 5.46 19.13
N TYR A 318 -7.50 5.40 17.97
CA TYR A 318 -6.87 5.09 16.69
C TYR A 318 -7.61 5.80 15.56
N ALA A 319 -7.05 5.74 14.35
CA ALA A 319 -7.65 6.34 13.18
C ALA A 319 -7.73 5.33 12.02
N THR A 320 -8.71 5.52 11.17
CA THR A 320 -8.95 4.72 9.96
C THR A 320 -8.55 5.47 8.70
N THR A 321 -8.33 4.74 7.61
CA THR A 321 -8.01 5.34 6.31
C THR A 321 -9.21 6.04 5.65
N SER A 322 -10.43 5.83 6.16
CA SER A 322 -11.59 6.66 5.77
C SER A 322 -11.63 8.04 6.44
N GLY A 323 -10.61 8.38 7.24
CA GLY A 323 -10.56 9.69 7.91
C GLY A 323 -11.29 9.74 9.25
N THR A 324 -11.64 8.61 9.85
CA THR A 324 -12.36 8.56 11.12
C THR A 324 -11.43 8.28 12.29
N VAL A 325 -11.45 9.14 13.31
CA VAL A 325 -10.81 8.91 14.60
C VAL A 325 -11.80 8.26 15.55
N CYS A 326 -11.39 7.20 16.21
CA CYS A 326 -12.20 6.37 17.05
C CYS A 326 -11.69 6.33 18.49
N CYS A 327 -12.58 6.39 19.47
CA CYS A 327 -12.31 6.11 20.87
C CYS A 327 -13.05 4.86 21.30
N VAL A 328 -12.33 3.91 21.90
CA VAL A 328 -12.90 2.65 22.39
C VAL A 328 -12.57 2.41 23.85
N SER A 329 -13.43 1.67 24.52
CA SER A 329 -13.22 1.18 25.88
C SER A 329 -12.21 0.03 25.86
N LEU A 330 -11.18 0.10 26.71
CA LEU A 330 -10.22 -1.00 26.88
C LEU A 330 -10.85 -2.22 27.57
N LYS A 331 -11.98 -2.05 28.26
CA LYS A 331 -12.64 -3.14 28.97
C LYS A 331 -13.25 -4.17 28.02
N ASP A 332 -13.90 -3.70 26.94
CA ASP A 332 -14.75 -4.54 26.08
C ASP A 332 -14.69 -4.18 24.60
N GLY A 333 -13.86 -3.21 24.19
CA GLY A 333 -13.75 -2.76 22.80
C GLY A 333 -14.94 -1.90 22.30
N SER A 334 -15.91 -1.58 23.18
CA SER A 334 -17.07 -0.80 22.75
C SER A 334 -16.70 0.61 22.35
N ARG A 335 -17.34 1.11 21.25
CA ARG A 335 -17.15 2.46 20.74
C ARG A 335 -17.72 3.50 21.72
N ILE A 336 -16.87 4.44 22.16
CA ILE A 336 -17.25 5.55 23.03
C ILE A 336 -17.66 6.75 22.19
N TRP A 337 -16.85 7.09 21.21
CA TRP A 337 -17.13 8.13 20.21
C TRP A 337 -16.32 7.89 18.93
N SER A 338 -16.74 8.52 17.83
CA SER A 338 -15.97 8.63 16.60
C SER A 338 -16.27 9.94 15.90
N GLU A 339 -15.24 10.52 15.25
CA GLU A 339 -15.32 11.77 14.49
C GLU A 339 -14.59 11.59 13.15
N THR A 340 -15.18 12.14 12.08
CA THR A 340 -14.66 12.00 10.71
C THR A 340 -14.13 13.34 10.19
N PHE A 341 -12.98 13.30 9.52
CA PHE A 341 -12.24 14.44 8.99
C PHE A 341 -12.16 14.39 7.47
N GLY A 342 -11.62 15.45 6.85
CA GLY A 342 -11.69 15.68 5.41
C GLY A 342 -10.71 14.88 4.53
N GLY A 343 -9.86 14.03 5.11
CA GLY A 343 -8.86 13.23 4.39
C GLY A 343 -8.53 11.94 5.12
N ARG A 344 -7.76 11.09 4.48
CA ARG A 344 -7.25 9.84 5.08
C ARG A 344 -6.37 10.13 6.29
N ILE A 345 -6.33 9.23 7.27
CA ILE A 345 -5.46 9.37 8.44
C ILE A 345 -4.54 8.17 8.54
N PHE A 346 -3.24 8.42 8.36
CA PHE A 346 -2.15 7.45 8.51
C PHE A 346 -1.37 7.67 9.80
N SER A 347 -1.50 8.86 10.35
CA SER A 347 -0.87 9.31 11.57
C SER A 347 -1.34 8.48 12.77
N THR A 348 -0.41 7.91 13.52
CA THR A 348 -0.71 7.34 14.83
C THR A 348 -1.00 8.48 15.80
N PRO A 349 -2.19 8.54 16.42
CA PRO A 349 -2.52 9.61 17.35
C PRO A 349 -1.65 9.54 18.61
N VAL A 350 -1.38 10.69 19.23
CA VAL A 350 -0.71 10.79 20.54
C VAL A 350 -1.65 11.43 21.55
N TYR A 351 -1.71 10.84 22.74
CA TYR A 351 -2.47 11.37 23.88
C TYR A 351 -1.54 12.03 24.89
N CYS A 352 -1.87 13.24 25.31
CA CYS A 352 -1.23 13.94 26.42
C CYS A 352 -2.23 14.88 27.12
N ASP A 353 -2.31 14.83 28.44
CA ASP A 353 -3.10 15.75 29.28
C ASP A 353 -4.55 16.00 28.85
N GLY A 354 -5.22 14.95 28.37
CA GLY A 354 -6.61 15.05 27.90
C GLY A 354 -6.78 15.50 26.46
N ILE A 355 -5.68 15.75 25.75
CA ILE A 355 -5.64 16.17 24.36
C ILE A 355 -5.13 15.01 23.50
N LEU A 356 -5.80 14.76 22.37
CA LEU A 356 -5.41 13.79 21.35
C LEU A 356 -4.95 14.55 20.10
N VAL A 357 -3.72 14.32 19.64
CA VAL A 357 -3.14 15.03 18.48
C VAL A 357 -2.84 14.03 17.36
N PHE A 358 -3.12 14.38 16.11
CA PHE A 358 -2.81 13.60 14.91
C PHE A 358 -2.71 14.48 13.67
N GLY A 359 -2.07 13.96 12.63
CA GLY A 359 -2.04 14.56 11.28
C GLY A 359 -3.10 13.92 10.37
N CYS A 360 -3.56 14.67 9.38
CA CYS A 360 -4.55 14.22 8.39
C CYS A 360 -4.10 14.58 6.97
N ALA A 361 -4.45 13.74 6.00
CA ALA A 361 -4.13 13.98 4.59
C ALA A 361 -4.87 15.18 3.97
N ASP A 362 -5.88 15.72 4.67
CA ASP A 362 -6.54 16.99 4.29
C ASP A 362 -5.67 18.25 4.50
N GLY A 363 -4.46 18.05 5.02
CA GLY A 363 -3.49 19.11 5.25
C GLY A 363 -3.61 19.79 6.63
N PHE A 364 -4.27 19.17 7.59
CA PHE A 364 -4.38 19.70 8.94
C PHE A 364 -3.70 18.80 9.99
N ILE A 365 -3.19 19.46 11.02
CA ILE A 365 -2.84 18.86 12.31
C ILE A 365 -4.01 19.19 13.24
N TYR A 366 -4.61 18.16 13.83
CA TYR A 366 -5.76 18.30 14.72
C TYR A 366 -5.41 17.97 16.16
N ALA A 367 -6.00 18.70 17.09
CA ALA A 367 -6.05 18.36 18.50
C ALA A 367 -7.49 18.29 18.98
N LEU A 368 -7.85 17.16 19.60
CA LEU A 368 -9.19 16.90 20.10
C LEU A 368 -9.22 16.80 21.62
N ASP A 369 -10.35 17.15 22.23
CA ASP A 369 -10.69 16.68 23.58
C ASP A 369 -10.78 15.16 23.55
N ALA A 370 -9.84 14.47 24.16
CA ALA A 370 -9.76 13.01 24.11
C ALA A 370 -10.98 12.31 24.74
N LYS A 371 -11.73 12.99 25.60
CA LYS A 371 -12.94 12.43 26.22
C LYS A 371 -14.18 12.55 25.33
N ARG A 372 -14.27 13.64 24.55
CA ARG A 372 -15.48 13.99 23.79
C ARG A 372 -15.34 13.88 22.27
N GLY A 373 -14.10 13.85 21.73
CA GLY A 373 -13.82 13.89 20.30
C GLY A 373 -13.92 15.30 19.67
N SER A 374 -14.34 16.32 20.42
CA SER A 374 -14.48 17.68 19.86
C SER A 374 -13.11 18.33 19.60
N VAL A 375 -13.01 19.05 18.46
CA VAL A 375 -11.79 19.77 18.09
C VAL A 375 -11.53 20.90 19.09
N ILE A 376 -10.32 20.92 19.66
CA ILE A 376 -9.81 22.01 20.50
C ILE A 376 -9.15 23.05 19.59
N TRP A 377 -8.25 22.60 18.73
CA TRP A 377 -7.61 23.43 17.72
C TRP A 377 -7.24 22.58 16.48
N CYS A 378 -7.00 23.26 15.36
CA CYS A 378 -6.40 22.69 14.16
C CYS A 378 -5.40 23.67 13.56
N ARG A 379 -4.34 23.15 12.94
CA ARG A 379 -3.32 23.94 12.22
C ARG A 379 -3.17 23.43 10.81
N LYS A 380 -3.27 24.35 9.84
CA LYS A 380 -3.17 24.04 8.42
C LYS A 380 -1.70 23.98 8.00
N ALA A 381 -1.32 22.90 7.33
CA ALA A 381 -0.15 22.77 6.48
C ALA A 381 -0.55 23.01 5.02
N SER A 382 0.41 23.32 4.15
CA SER A 382 0.10 23.52 2.71
C SER A 382 -0.08 22.24 1.92
N LYS A 383 0.39 21.09 2.46
CA LYS A 383 0.19 19.74 1.93
C LYS A 383 -0.22 18.78 3.06
N SER A 384 -0.41 17.52 2.72
CA SER A 384 -0.85 16.46 3.65
C SER A 384 0.06 16.31 4.88
N VAL A 385 -0.52 15.90 6.01
CA VAL A 385 0.20 15.59 7.25
C VAL A 385 0.05 14.12 7.57
N LEU A 386 1.01 13.32 7.11
CA LEU A 386 0.99 11.87 7.21
C LEU A 386 1.77 11.36 8.43
N ALA A 387 2.72 12.17 8.91
CA ALA A 387 3.57 11.83 10.05
C ALA A 387 2.79 11.71 11.35
N SER A 388 3.26 10.82 12.22
CA SER A 388 2.74 10.68 13.58
C SER A 388 3.41 11.72 14.50
N PRO A 389 2.65 12.51 15.26
CA PRO A 389 3.23 13.50 16.17
C PRO A 389 3.85 12.86 17.41
N VAL A 390 4.77 13.59 18.04
CA VAL A 390 5.28 13.31 19.38
C VAL A 390 5.00 14.52 20.26
N VAL A 391 4.62 14.28 21.52
CA VAL A 391 4.42 15.33 22.52
C VAL A 391 5.46 15.21 23.61
N MET A 392 6.13 16.31 23.90
CA MET A 392 7.08 16.44 25.00
C MET A 392 7.00 17.87 25.57
N ASP A 393 6.96 18.00 26.89
CA ASP A 393 6.95 19.28 27.62
C ASP A 393 5.91 20.30 27.11
N GLY A 394 4.69 19.82 26.80
CA GLY A 394 3.61 20.65 26.30
C GLY A 394 3.81 21.15 24.86
N LYS A 395 4.78 20.62 24.14
CA LYS A 395 5.07 20.89 22.73
C LYS A 395 4.72 19.68 21.87
N VAL A 396 4.19 19.92 20.66
CA VAL A 396 3.86 18.91 19.64
C VAL A 396 4.89 19.02 18.52
N PHE A 397 5.58 17.93 18.21
CA PHE A 397 6.59 17.84 17.15
C PHE A 397 6.05 16.99 16.00
N VAL A 398 5.94 17.55 14.80
CA VAL A 398 5.35 16.85 13.65
C VAL A 398 5.90 17.38 12.32
N GLY A 399 6.21 16.47 11.41
CA GLY A 399 6.54 16.79 10.02
C GLY A 399 5.31 16.70 9.11
N SER A 400 5.44 17.21 7.89
CA SER A 400 4.39 17.17 6.89
C SER A 400 4.96 17.04 5.47
N SER A 401 4.08 16.90 4.49
CA SER A 401 4.48 16.78 3.08
C SER A 401 4.86 18.11 2.43
N ASP A 402 4.67 19.23 3.12
CA ASP A 402 5.00 20.57 2.61
C ASP A 402 6.45 21.01 2.82
N GLY A 403 7.33 20.11 3.25
CA GLY A 403 8.74 20.41 3.47
C GLY A 403 9.00 21.21 4.76
N ILE A 404 8.05 21.23 5.69
CA ILE A 404 8.17 21.94 6.96
C ILE A 404 8.04 20.95 8.13
N PHE A 405 8.99 21.00 9.06
CA PHE A 405 8.86 20.36 10.36
C PHE A 405 8.45 21.39 11.40
N ARG A 406 7.46 21.07 12.24
CA ARG A 406 6.79 22.01 13.14
C ARG A 406 6.90 21.60 14.59
N CYS A 407 7.10 22.58 15.45
CA CYS A 407 6.85 22.52 16.87
C CYS A 407 5.69 23.45 17.21
N LEU A 408 4.62 22.90 17.78
CA LEU A 408 3.40 23.63 18.14
C LEU A 408 3.15 23.52 19.65
N SER A 409 2.48 24.49 20.22
CA SER A 409 1.98 24.41 21.59
C SER A 409 0.85 23.35 21.66
N LEU A 410 0.93 22.41 22.57
CA LEU A 410 -0.10 21.38 22.78
C LEU A 410 -1.45 22.01 23.16
N LYS A 411 -1.42 23.12 23.93
CA LYS A 411 -2.62 23.74 24.49
C LYS A 411 -3.52 24.41 23.46
N ASP A 412 -2.92 25.14 22.52
CA ASP A 412 -3.65 26.03 21.58
C ASP A 412 -3.20 25.88 20.13
N GLY A 413 -2.17 25.06 19.87
CA GLY A 413 -1.60 24.81 18.56
C GLY A 413 -0.81 25.99 18.00
N ASP A 414 -0.48 27.01 18.80
CA ASP A 414 0.35 28.11 18.32
C ASP A 414 1.75 27.63 17.96
N THR A 415 2.30 28.20 16.90
CA THR A 415 3.66 27.86 16.44
C THR A 415 4.68 28.29 17.46
N VAL A 416 5.48 27.34 17.97
CA VAL A 416 6.66 27.59 18.79
C VAL A 416 7.85 27.90 17.86
N TRP A 417 8.08 26.99 16.90
CA TRP A 417 9.05 27.18 15.82
C TRP A 417 8.68 26.30 14.60
N GLU A 418 9.25 26.65 13.44
CA GLU A 418 9.18 25.89 12.20
C GLU A 418 10.56 25.77 11.57
N TYR A 419 10.87 24.60 11.01
CA TYR A 419 12.03 24.38 10.16
C TYR A 419 11.57 24.16 8.71
N PRO A 420 11.72 25.15 7.81
CA PRO A 420 11.12 25.13 6.47
C PRO A 420 12.05 24.58 5.37
N GLN A 421 13.14 23.92 5.72
CA GLN A 421 14.16 23.43 4.76
C GLN A 421 14.24 21.90 4.73
N VAL A 422 13.13 21.22 4.96
CA VAL A 422 13.05 19.77 4.85
C VAL A 422 12.94 19.39 3.37
N GLU A 423 13.90 18.61 2.87
CA GLU A 423 13.79 18.05 1.54
C GLU A 423 13.00 16.75 1.58
N GLY A 424 12.03 16.62 0.66
CA GLY A 424 11.07 15.50 0.63
C GLY A 424 10.01 15.62 1.72
N PHE A 425 9.08 14.70 1.75
CA PHE A 425 8.02 14.70 2.75
C PHE A 425 8.36 13.82 3.96
N VAL A 426 7.77 14.13 5.11
CA VAL A 426 7.93 13.40 6.37
C VAL A 426 6.74 12.51 6.61
N GLU A 427 6.99 11.22 6.79
CA GLU A 427 5.97 10.20 7.09
C GLU A 427 6.17 9.58 8.47
N CYS A 428 7.41 9.52 8.94
CA CYS A 428 7.75 8.83 10.18
C CYS A 428 7.21 9.53 11.44
N ARG A 429 7.19 8.77 12.52
CA ARG A 429 7.15 9.35 13.87
C ARG A 429 8.57 9.81 14.23
N PRO A 430 8.83 11.08 14.60
CA PRO A 430 10.14 11.53 15.02
C PRO A 430 10.56 10.88 16.35
N TYR A 431 11.85 10.73 16.55
CA TYR A 431 12.41 10.59 17.88
C TYR A 431 12.57 11.98 18.49
N VAL A 432 12.13 12.19 19.73
CA VAL A 432 12.23 13.47 20.43
C VAL A 432 12.70 13.23 21.86
N ASP A 433 13.71 13.94 22.28
CA ASP A 433 14.15 14.08 23.68
C ASP A 433 14.60 15.54 23.95
N GLU A 434 15.16 15.78 25.12
CA GLU A 434 15.63 17.11 25.55
C GLU A 434 16.82 17.67 24.75
N ASP A 435 17.53 16.80 24.01
CA ASP A 435 18.71 17.19 23.22
C ASP A 435 18.39 17.38 21.73
N GLN A 436 17.41 16.64 21.17
CA GLN A 436 17.19 16.60 19.72
C GLN A 436 15.84 16.07 19.27
N VAL A 437 15.48 16.47 18.05
CA VAL A 437 14.36 15.94 17.26
C VAL A 437 14.93 15.28 16.02
N VAL A 438 14.79 13.96 15.90
CA VAL A 438 15.36 13.19 14.78
C VAL A 438 14.25 12.57 13.92
N PHE A 439 14.28 12.85 12.60
CA PHE A 439 13.26 12.33 11.66
C PHE A 439 13.83 12.09 10.27
N GLY A 440 13.28 11.09 9.59
CA GLY A 440 13.62 10.72 8.22
C GLY A 440 12.69 11.34 7.17
N THR A 441 13.17 11.44 5.93
CA THR A 441 12.41 12.03 4.82
C THR A 441 12.50 11.21 3.52
N TRP A 442 11.56 11.45 2.64
CA TRP A 442 11.52 10.87 1.28
C TRP A 442 12.52 11.54 0.31
N ALA A 443 13.54 12.19 0.82
CA ALA A 443 14.71 12.65 0.06
C ALA A 443 15.98 11.89 0.44
N ASN A 444 15.86 10.71 1.06
CA ASN A 444 16.99 9.90 1.52
C ASN A 444 17.84 10.61 2.59
N LYS A 445 17.20 11.41 3.44
CA LYS A 445 17.85 12.19 4.49
C LYS A 445 17.28 11.90 5.88
N LEU A 446 18.13 12.00 6.87
CA LEU A 446 17.77 12.04 8.28
C LEU A 446 18.23 13.38 8.85
N TYR A 447 17.33 14.08 9.53
CA TYR A 447 17.58 15.39 10.14
C TYR A 447 17.65 15.25 11.66
N SER A 448 18.46 16.07 12.28
CA SER A 448 18.41 16.36 13.72
C SER A 448 18.28 17.86 13.92
N LEU A 449 17.25 18.24 14.69
CA LEU A 449 16.98 19.63 15.05
C LEU A 449 17.06 19.81 16.57
N ASP A 450 17.36 21.00 17.00
CA ASP A 450 17.24 21.42 18.40
C ASP A 450 15.75 21.47 18.81
N PRO A 451 15.33 20.85 19.92
CA PRO A 451 13.93 20.83 20.34
C PRO A 451 13.38 22.17 20.83
N ASP A 452 14.25 23.10 21.21
CA ASP A 452 13.84 24.38 21.78
C ASP A 452 13.58 25.43 20.73
N ASP A 453 14.44 25.54 19.71
CA ASP A 453 14.36 26.61 18.69
C ASP A 453 14.26 26.11 17.24
N GLY A 454 14.33 24.78 17.00
CA GLY A 454 14.24 24.18 15.68
C GLY A 454 15.49 24.36 14.82
N SER A 455 16.60 24.83 15.39
CA SER A 455 17.85 25.00 14.64
C SER A 455 18.42 23.66 14.20
N LEU A 456 18.99 23.62 12.99
CA LEU A 456 19.57 22.39 12.43
C LEU A 456 20.86 22.03 13.17
N GLN A 457 20.90 20.83 13.74
CA GLN A 457 22.11 20.27 14.34
C GLN A 457 22.95 19.53 13.30
N TRP A 458 22.35 18.61 12.57
CA TRP A 458 23.00 17.87 11.48
C TRP A 458 21.99 17.27 10.48
N VAL A 459 22.49 16.93 9.29
CA VAL A 459 21.78 16.13 8.28
C VAL A 459 22.66 14.97 7.86
N TRP A 460 22.12 13.75 7.94
CA TRP A 460 22.75 12.57 7.37
C TRP A 460 22.04 12.18 6.07
N LYS A 461 22.82 11.69 5.09
CA LYS A 461 22.32 11.17 3.83
C LYS A 461 22.89 9.79 3.57
N CYS A 462 22.02 8.81 3.26
CA CYS A 462 22.50 7.48 2.90
C CYS A 462 23.23 7.50 1.56
N ALA A 463 24.53 7.17 1.58
CA ALA A 463 25.37 7.20 0.39
C ALA A 463 25.14 6.03 -0.58
N LYS A 464 24.51 4.93 -0.12
CA LYS A 464 24.39 3.69 -0.89
C LYS A 464 23.11 3.54 -1.69
N THR A 465 22.12 4.37 -1.47
CA THR A 465 20.86 4.32 -2.21
C THR A 465 20.59 5.64 -2.88
N SER A 466 20.13 5.57 -4.13
CA SER A 466 19.55 6.70 -4.85
C SER A 466 18.03 6.81 -4.64
N ARG A 467 17.44 5.87 -3.90
CA ARG A 467 16.00 5.85 -3.66
C ARG A 467 15.61 6.97 -2.70
N MET A 468 14.57 7.74 -3.05
CA MET A 468 14.16 8.91 -2.29
C MET A 468 13.44 8.57 -0.96
N TYR A 469 12.79 7.43 -0.87
CA TYR A 469 11.95 7.05 0.26
C TYR A 469 12.68 6.56 1.52
N SER A 470 14.00 6.67 1.56
CA SER A 470 14.80 6.27 2.72
C SER A 470 15.36 7.48 3.44
N PRO A 471 15.29 7.56 4.75
CA PRO A 471 14.68 6.66 5.73
C PRO A 471 13.27 7.09 6.19
N ALA A 472 12.41 7.49 5.28
CA ALA A 472 11.13 8.15 5.59
C ALA A 472 10.18 7.38 6.51
N ALA A 473 10.05 6.07 6.33
CA ALA A 473 9.07 5.26 7.08
C ALA A 473 9.63 4.66 8.39
N VAL A 474 10.93 4.79 8.66
CA VAL A 474 11.53 4.26 9.90
C VAL A 474 11.22 5.18 11.09
N TRP A 475 10.93 4.58 12.23
CA TRP A 475 10.88 5.28 13.50
C TRP A 475 12.25 5.18 14.17
N PRO A 476 13.05 6.26 14.18
CA PRO A 476 14.38 6.24 14.76
C PRO A 476 14.34 5.91 16.25
N VAL A 477 15.33 5.19 16.74
CA VAL A 477 15.52 4.96 18.18
C VAL A 477 16.89 5.47 18.62
N LYS A 478 16.96 6.03 19.83
CA LYS A 478 18.20 6.55 20.42
C LYS A 478 18.56 5.79 21.68
N SER A 479 19.81 5.44 21.82
CA SER A 479 20.38 4.88 23.04
C SER A 479 21.89 5.11 23.12
N HIS A 480 22.40 5.34 24.32
CA HIS A 480 23.83 5.51 24.59
C HIS A 480 24.51 6.52 23.63
N GLY A 481 23.87 7.66 23.37
CA GLY A 481 24.39 8.68 22.45
C GLY A 481 24.45 8.26 20.99
N LYS A 482 23.64 7.28 20.59
CA LYS A 482 23.61 6.73 19.22
C LYS A 482 22.18 6.68 18.69
N ILE A 483 22.01 6.99 17.40
CA ILE A 483 20.76 6.84 16.65
C ILE A 483 20.85 5.57 15.82
N PHE A 484 19.81 4.74 15.89
CA PHE A 484 19.66 3.51 15.10
C PHE A 484 18.53 3.68 14.10
N ILE A 485 18.82 3.44 12.82
CA ILE A 485 17.82 3.50 11.73
C ILE A 485 18.06 2.38 10.72
N ALA A 486 16.98 1.82 10.19
CA ALA A 486 17.03 0.95 9.04
C ALA A 486 16.59 1.70 7.78
N VAL A 487 17.28 1.46 6.66
CA VAL A 487 17.02 2.17 5.40
C VAL A 487 16.85 1.18 4.24
N PRO A 488 16.23 1.57 3.12
CA PRO A 488 15.93 0.68 2.00
C PRO A 488 17.12 0.02 1.30
N ASP A 489 18.37 0.41 1.58
CA ASP A 489 19.54 -0.36 1.16
C ASP A 489 19.71 -1.67 1.95
N ARG A 490 18.74 -1.95 2.86
CA ARG A 490 18.61 -3.15 3.68
C ARG A 490 19.65 -3.27 4.81
N CYS A 491 20.19 -2.14 5.24
CA CYS A 491 21.12 -2.06 6.35
C CYS A 491 20.53 -1.35 7.55
N LEU A 492 20.96 -1.75 8.74
CA LEU A 492 20.78 -0.96 9.96
C LEU A 492 22.01 -0.08 10.14
N TYR A 493 21.81 1.22 10.20
CA TYR A 493 22.85 2.21 10.46
C TYR A 493 22.82 2.64 11.93
N VAL A 494 24.00 2.91 12.46
CA VAL A 494 24.22 3.48 13.77
C VAL A 494 24.98 4.77 13.59
N LEU A 495 24.37 5.88 13.97
CA LEU A 495 24.95 7.22 13.87
C LEU A 495 25.30 7.76 15.26
N ASP A 496 26.32 8.56 15.35
CA ASP A 496 26.58 9.37 16.53
C ASP A 496 25.44 10.39 16.68
N ALA A 497 24.83 10.45 17.85
CA ALA A 497 23.65 11.30 18.07
C ALA A 497 23.97 12.80 18.02
N VAL A 498 25.21 13.21 18.33
CA VAL A 498 25.62 14.62 18.37
C VAL A 498 26.08 15.12 17.00
N THR A 499 26.81 14.27 16.26
CA THR A 499 27.45 14.68 14.98
C THR A 499 26.74 14.19 13.73
N GLY A 500 25.88 13.17 13.86
CA GLY A 500 25.27 12.48 12.70
C GLY A 500 26.22 11.59 11.92
N GLU A 501 27.49 11.42 12.38
CA GLU A 501 28.47 10.58 11.71
C GLU A 501 28.13 9.09 11.84
N GLU A 502 28.39 8.31 10.78
CA GLU A 502 28.20 6.84 10.78
C GLU A 502 29.24 6.17 11.67
N LEU A 503 28.81 5.59 12.79
CA LEU A 503 29.65 4.79 13.68
C LEU A 503 29.77 3.35 13.25
N LYS A 504 28.66 2.76 12.78
CA LYS A 504 28.59 1.36 12.38
C LYS A 504 27.42 1.10 11.43
N ARG A 505 27.57 0.07 10.62
CA ARG A 505 26.53 -0.47 9.76
C ARG A 505 26.45 -1.98 9.90
N PHE A 506 25.22 -2.48 9.97
CA PHE A 506 24.94 -3.92 9.97
C PHE A 506 24.21 -4.29 8.67
N ASP A 507 24.86 -5.13 7.86
CA ASP A 507 24.27 -5.73 6.65
C ASP A 507 23.37 -6.90 7.07
N LYS A 508 22.14 -6.62 7.45
CA LYS A 508 21.18 -7.59 8.02
C LYS A 508 19.96 -7.82 7.16
N THR A 509 19.95 -7.31 5.93
CA THR A 509 18.76 -7.32 5.07
C THR A 509 17.51 -6.72 5.73
N CYS A 510 17.73 -5.73 6.64
CA CYS A 510 16.66 -5.06 7.36
C CYS A 510 15.82 -4.19 6.43
N ARG A 511 14.57 -4.01 6.80
CA ARG A 511 13.72 -2.94 6.32
C ARG A 511 13.52 -1.96 7.49
N GLU A 512 12.49 -1.18 7.45
CA GLU A 512 12.21 -0.10 8.40
C GLU A 512 11.91 -0.57 9.83
N SER A 513 11.74 -1.87 10.07
CA SER A 513 11.35 -2.46 11.37
C SER A 513 12.51 -2.47 12.37
N VAL A 514 12.52 -1.50 13.26
CA VAL A 514 13.47 -1.34 14.36
C VAL A 514 12.70 -1.24 15.68
N GLY A 515 13.27 -1.74 16.77
CA GLY A 515 12.72 -1.63 18.11
C GLY A 515 13.83 -1.48 19.15
N ILE A 516 13.44 -1.16 20.37
CA ILE A 516 14.36 -0.99 21.50
C ILE A 516 13.76 -1.61 22.77
N SER A 517 14.60 -2.16 23.62
CA SER A 517 14.17 -2.67 24.95
C SER A 517 13.76 -1.52 25.87
N PRO A 518 12.89 -1.79 26.86
CA PRO A 518 12.41 -0.74 27.76
C PRO A 518 13.51 -0.05 28.58
N ASP A 519 14.62 -0.72 28.83
CA ASP A 519 15.80 -0.19 29.53
C ASP A 519 16.78 0.56 28.59
N GLY A 520 16.52 0.51 27.26
CA GLY A 520 17.38 1.13 26.25
C GLY A 520 18.66 0.33 25.92
N GLU A 521 18.94 -0.79 26.58
CA GLU A 521 20.21 -1.52 26.43
C GLU A 521 20.28 -2.41 25.20
N THR A 522 19.15 -2.71 24.56
CA THR A 522 19.09 -3.62 23.40
C THR A 522 18.26 -3.04 22.28
N VAL A 523 18.85 -2.96 21.10
CA VAL A 523 18.16 -2.60 19.86
C VAL A 523 17.84 -3.85 19.05
N TYR A 524 16.63 -3.93 18.55
CA TYR A 524 16.15 -5.05 17.74
C TYR A 524 15.97 -4.61 16.29
N CYS A 525 16.37 -5.49 15.35
CA CYS A 525 16.04 -5.30 13.94
C CYS A 525 15.64 -6.61 13.28
N LYS A 526 14.64 -6.52 12.39
CA LYS A 526 14.12 -7.67 11.65
C LYS A 526 14.65 -7.65 10.22
N SER A 527 15.11 -8.81 9.73
CA SER A 527 15.44 -8.97 8.33
C SER A 527 14.19 -9.25 7.49
N MET A 528 14.31 -9.05 6.17
CA MET A 528 13.24 -9.42 5.22
C MET A 528 13.05 -10.94 5.10
N TRP A 529 13.99 -11.75 5.58
CA TRP A 529 14.03 -13.16 5.21
C TRP A 529 13.82 -14.15 6.35
N HIS A 530 14.06 -13.95 7.54
CA HIS A 530 13.86 -14.96 8.58
C HIS A 530 14.49 -14.60 9.91
N THR A 531 15.22 -13.50 10.04
CA THR A 531 15.98 -13.30 11.26
C THR A 531 15.50 -12.09 12.06
N LEU A 532 15.45 -12.28 13.36
CA LEU A 532 15.38 -11.20 14.34
C LEU A 532 16.75 -11.13 15.02
N THR A 533 17.33 -9.94 15.07
CA THR A 533 18.65 -9.68 15.65
C THR A 533 18.53 -8.72 16.82
N ALA A 534 19.14 -9.06 17.95
CA ALA A 534 19.31 -8.18 19.10
C ALA A 534 20.76 -7.69 19.18
N ILE A 535 20.92 -6.40 19.33
CA ILE A 535 22.20 -5.70 19.34
C ILE A 535 22.33 -4.97 20.67
N ASP A 536 23.46 -5.14 21.34
CA ASP A 536 23.81 -4.35 22.50
C ASP A 536 24.03 -2.89 22.07
N ALA A 537 23.22 -1.97 22.60
CA ALA A 537 23.18 -0.59 22.15
C ALA A 537 24.48 0.18 22.49
N LYS A 538 25.16 -0.21 23.54
CA LYS A 538 26.41 0.42 24.01
C LYS A 538 27.62 -0.06 23.23
N SER A 539 27.85 -1.37 23.19
CA SER A 539 29.03 -1.99 22.57
C SER A 539 28.89 -2.21 21.07
N LEU A 540 27.67 -2.15 20.52
CA LEU A 540 27.34 -2.47 19.13
C LEU A 540 27.73 -3.91 18.75
N THR A 541 27.62 -4.84 19.67
CA THR A 541 27.81 -6.27 19.44
C THR A 541 26.46 -6.99 19.33
N ILE A 542 26.40 -8.03 18.52
CA ILE A 542 25.19 -8.87 18.43
C ILE A 542 25.10 -9.70 19.72
N LYS A 543 24.02 -9.53 20.48
CA LYS A 543 23.70 -10.36 21.66
C LYS A 543 23.20 -11.73 21.23
N TRP A 544 22.28 -11.77 20.30
CA TRP A 544 21.73 -12.97 19.68
C TRP A 544 21.11 -12.67 18.33
N GLN A 545 20.94 -13.71 17.53
CA GLN A 545 20.21 -13.70 16.27
C GLN A 545 19.46 -15.02 16.13
N VAL A 546 18.17 -14.98 15.84
CA VAL A 546 17.29 -16.14 15.77
C VAL A 546 16.48 -16.15 14.49
N GLU A 547 16.07 -17.34 14.06
CA GLU A 547 15.13 -17.50 12.98
C GLU A 547 13.70 -17.26 13.47
N THR A 548 12.93 -16.46 12.75
CA THR A 548 11.57 -16.09 13.12
C THR A 548 10.54 -17.14 12.72
N GLY A 549 10.82 -17.90 11.66
CA GLY A 549 9.90 -18.87 11.06
C GLY A 549 8.77 -18.22 10.23
N THR A 550 8.84 -16.91 9.96
CA THR A 550 7.76 -16.17 9.26
C THR A 550 7.94 -16.05 7.74
N GLY A 551 9.02 -16.57 7.19
CA GLY A 551 9.32 -16.46 5.77
C GLY A 551 9.69 -15.06 5.33
N TYR A 552 9.48 -14.76 4.05
CA TYR A 552 9.68 -13.42 3.49
C TYR A 552 8.66 -12.44 4.07
N ASP A 553 9.15 -11.36 4.64
CA ASP A 553 8.36 -10.37 5.38
C ASP A 553 8.95 -8.97 5.20
N ILE A 554 8.16 -8.05 4.68
CA ILE A 554 8.56 -6.67 4.41
C ILE A 554 7.87 -5.65 5.32
N SER A 555 7.29 -6.10 6.45
CA SER A 555 6.64 -5.18 7.39
C SER A 555 7.59 -4.07 7.84
N PRO A 556 7.23 -2.79 7.69
CA PRO A 556 8.00 -1.66 8.21
C PRO A 556 7.73 -1.40 9.68
N THR A 557 6.73 -2.07 10.27
CA THR A 557 6.25 -1.80 11.63
C THR A 557 7.34 -2.10 12.65
N SER A 558 7.52 -1.17 13.58
CA SER A 558 8.50 -1.26 14.65
C SER A 558 8.26 -2.48 15.54
N ILE A 559 9.34 -3.11 15.99
CA ILE A 559 9.32 -4.18 16.99
C ILE A 559 8.94 -3.55 18.34
N ALA A 560 7.91 -4.08 18.98
CA ALA A 560 7.49 -3.64 20.30
C ALA A 560 8.21 -4.42 21.41
N SER A 561 8.37 -3.81 22.56
CA SER A 561 8.90 -4.45 23.76
C SER A 561 7.94 -4.25 24.94
N ALA A 562 7.82 -5.28 25.76
CA ALA A 562 6.89 -5.28 26.89
C ALA A 562 7.43 -6.13 28.04
N GLY A 563 8.07 -5.49 29.06
CA GLY A 563 8.82 -6.20 30.07
C GLY A 563 9.92 -7.06 29.44
N ASP A 564 9.87 -8.38 29.67
CA ASP A 564 10.83 -9.34 29.13
C ASP A 564 10.43 -9.87 27.74
N LEU A 565 9.41 -9.29 27.09
CA LEU A 565 8.93 -9.72 25.79
C LEU A 565 9.46 -8.81 24.68
N VAL A 566 9.89 -9.44 23.61
CA VAL A 566 10.21 -8.81 22.31
C VAL A 566 9.12 -9.25 21.33
N ILE A 567 8.31 -8.32 20.83
CA ILE A 567 7.11 -8.61 20.06
C ILE A 567 7.29 -8.12 18.64
N MET A 568 7.40 -9.06 17.72
CA MET A 568 7.68 -8.82 16.30
C MET A 568 6.38 -8.88 15.49
N PRO A 569 6.02 -7.80 14.78
CA PRO A 569 4.91 -7.79 13.83
C PRO A 569 5.34 -8.35 12.47
N THR A 570 4.35 -8.82 11.69
CA THR A 570 4.57 -9.28 10.31
C THR A 570 3.66 -8.56 9.32
N ASP A 571 4.01 -8.64 8.02
CA ASP A 571 3.20 -8.11 6.93
C ASP A 571 1.98 -8.99 6.59
N LYS A 572 1.88 -10.16 7.20
CA LYS A 572 0.80 -11.15 6.97
C LYS A 572 0.01 -11.45 8.25
N GLY A 573 -0.04 -10.48 9.17
CA GLY A 573 -0.92 -10.50 10.32
C GLY A 573 -0.52 -11.42 11.46
N ASN A 574 0.70 -11.93 11.47
CA ASN A 574 1.22 -12.66 12.63
C ASN A 574 1.96 -11.72 13.58
N ILE A 575 1.84 -12.03 14.86
CA ILE A 575 2.63 -11.43 15.93
C ILE A 575 3.43 -12.56 16.56
N VAL A 576 4.74 -12.39 16.66
CA VAL A 576 5.64 -13.41 17.22
C VAL A 576 6.36 -12.81 18.41
N ALA A 577 6.29 -13.48 19.56
CA ALA A 577 6.99 -13.05 20.76
C ALA A 577 8.21 -13.93 21.06
N PHE A 578 9.24 -13.26 21.51
CA PHE A 578 10.49 -13.86 21.99
C PHE A 578 10.77 -13.34 23.40
N ASP A 579 11.55 -14.09 24.16
CA ASP A 579 12.16 -13.57 25.38
C ASP A 579 13.39 -12.69 25.07
N THR A 580 13.96 -12.05 26.07
CA THR A 580 15.15 -11.20 25.93
C THR A 580 16.43 -11.98 25.56
N PHE A 581 16.37 -13.31 25.55
CA PHE A 581 17.45 -14.20 25.14
C PHE A 581 17.28 -14.75 23.70
N GLY A 582 16.15 -14.43 23.05
CA GLY A 582 15.85 -14.84 21.69
C GLY A 582 15.09 -16.17 21.58
N SER A 583 14.62 -16.75 22.70
CA SER A 583 13.77 -17.94 22.65
C SER A 583 12.36 -17.54 22.22
N LYS A 584 11.83 -18.21 21.18
CA LYS A 584 10.45 -18.01 20.73
C LYS A 584 9.48 -18.53 21.80
N LEU A 585 8.57 -17.66 22.23
CA LEU A 585 7.60 -17.98 23.28
C LEU A 585 6.25 -18.38 22.70
N TRP A 586 5.73 -17.57 21.75
CA TRP A 586 4.46 -17.82 21.11
C TRP A 586 4.38 -17.06 19.76
N ALA A 587 3.46 -17.49 18.93
CA ALA A 587 3.04 -16.76 17.75
C ALA A 587 1.51 -16.74 17.70
N TRP A 588 0.96 -15.60 17.30
CA TRP A 588 -0.48 -15.39 17.19
C TRP A 588 -0.81 -14.93 15.79
N LYS A 589 -1.65 -15.68 15.08
CA LYS A 589 -2.22 -15.26 13.80
C LYS A 589 -3.43 -14.37 14.06
N PHE A 590 -3.38 -13.16 13.62
CA PHE A 590 -4.36 -12.13 13.92
C PHE A 590 -5.33 -11.89 12.77
N SER A 591 -4.79 -11.64 11.56
CA SER A 591 -5.50 -11.48 10.31
C SER A 591 -4.55 -11.81 9.15
N PRO A 592 -5.01 -11.80 7.88
CA PRO A 592 -4.11 -11.95 6.74
C PRO A 592 -3.32 -10.67 6.40
N ALA A 593 -3.59 -9.54 7.02
CA ALA A 593 -3.05 -8.23 6.65
C ALA A 593 -1.93 -7.75 7.58
N LEU A 594 -1.14 -6.77 7.11
CA LEU A 594 -0.01 -6.19 7.83
C LEU A 594 -0.42 -5.69 9.23
N VAL A 595 0.37 -6.04 10.24
CA VAL A 595 0.24 -5.55 11.61
C VAL A 595 0.72 -4.11 11.70
N ASN A 596 -0.14 -3.21 12.16
CA ASN A 596 0.16 -1.80 12.41
C ASN A 596 1.03 -1.60 13.65
N PRO A 597 1.54 -0.37 13.93
CA PRO A 597 2.26 -0.08 15.15
C PRO A 597 1.47 -0.49 16.40
N MET A 598 2.10 -1.32 17.23
CA MET A 598 1.51 -1.89 18.42
C MET A 598 1.74 -0.98 19.63
N THR A 599 0.80 -0.98 20.57
CA THR A 599 0.92 -0.24 21.82
C THR A 599 0.84 -1.20 23.00
N THR A 600 1.83 -1.15 23.89
CA THR A 600 1.92 -1.97 25.08
C THR A 600 1.77 -1.13 26.34
N TRP A 601 1.11 -1.67 27.36
CA TRP A 601 1.09 -1.05 28.68
C TRP A 601 0.93 -2.10 29.78
N ARG A 602 1.25 -1.70 31.00
CA ARG A 602 1.09 -2.52 32.20
C ARG A 602 0.07 -1.90 33.16
N SER A 603 -0.81 -2.72 33.69
CA SER A 603 -1.75 -2.37 34.76
C SER A 603 -1.66 -3.36 35.93
N SER A 604 -2.47 -3.16 36.96
CA SER A 604 -2.63 -4.12 38.05
C SER A 604 -3.19 -5.49 37.63
N GLU A 605 -3.84 -5.55 36.45
CA GLU A 605 -4.44 -6.76 35.87
C GLU A 605 -3.50 -7.54 34.98
N GLY A 606 -2.30 -7.01 34.70
CA GLY A 606 -1.30 -7.64 33.86
C GLY A 606 -0.72 -6.71 32.78
N GLN A 607 -0.08 -7.32 31.82
CA GLN A 607 0.51 -6.65 30.66
C GLN A 607 -0.38 -6.82 29.44
N PHE A 608 -0.56 -5.75 28.68
CA PHE A 608 -1.49 -5.71 27.55
C PHE A 608 -0.81 -5.24 26.28
N LEU A 609 -1.36 -5.68 25.16
CA LEU A 609 -0.99 -5.31 23.80
C LEU A 609 -2.26 -4.91 23.03
N LEU A 610 -2.32 -3.66 22.58
CA LEU A 610 -3.25 -3.21 21.54
C LEU A 610 -2.62 -3.43 20.19
N VAL A 611 -3.39 -4.02 19.29
CA VAL A 611 -2.95 -4.35 17.94
C VAL A 611 -4.08 -4.13 16.94
N SER A 612 -3.73 -3.64 15.77
CA SER A 612 -4.59 -3.61 14.60
C SER A 612 -3.83 -4.08 13.36
N THR A 613 -4.57 -4.39 12.32
CA THR A 613 -4.02 -4.73 11.01
C THR A 613 -4.64 -3.87 9.93
N MET A 614 -3.96 -3.79 8.77
CA MET A 614 -4.39 -2.94 7.65
C MET A 614 -5.82 -3.23 7.18
N ASP A 615 -6.31 -4.46 7.30
CA ASP A 615 -7.68 -4.83 6.95
C ASP A 615 -8.75 -4.35 7.93
N GLY A 616 -8.37 -3.56 8.95
CA GLY A 616 -9.29 -3.01 9.93
C GLY A 616 -9.58 -3.93 11.12
N THR A 617 -8.87 -5.05 11.29
CA THR A 617 -9.01 -5.87 12.50
C THR A 617 -8.35 -5.19 13.69
N VAL A 618 -9.04 -5.13 14.84
CA VAL A 618 -8.60 -4.52 16.10
C VAL A 618 -8.75 -5.51 17.23
N ALA A 619 -7.74 -5.62 18.10
CA ALA A 619 -7.86 -6.43 19.33
C ALA A 619 -7.06 -5.87 20.50
N LEU A 620 -7.51 -6.26 21.68
CA LEU A 620 -6.78 -6.19 22.93
C LEU A 620 -6.38 -7.59 23.35
N LEU A 621 -5.08 -7.77 23.56
CA LEU A 621 -4.49 -9.00 24.05
C LEU A 621 -3.89 -8.76 25.43
N ARG A 622 -4.11 -9.69 26.37
CA ARG A 622 -3.33 -9.76 27.60
C ARG A 622 -2.14 -10.68 27.33
N ILE A 623 -0.93 -10.22 27.62
CA ILE A 623 0.33 -10.88 27.32
C ILE A 623 1.17 -11.02 28.60
N GLY A 624 2.06 -12.02 28.64
CA GLY A 624 2.94 -12.29 29.77
C GLY A 624 2.64 -13.63 30.45
N ASN A 625 3.56 -14.09 31.27
CA ASN A 625 3.37 -15.32 32.04
C ASN A 625 2.34 -15.06 33.16
N ASN A 626 1.32 -15.93 33.26
CA ASN A 626 0.44 -16.01 34.44
C ASN A 626 1.21 -16.47 35.63
#